data_2ec82888c1b9454c1785181e0400ee35
#
_entry.id   2ec82888c1b9454c1785181e0400ee35
#
_cell.length_a   1.000
_cell.length_b   1.000
_cell.length_c   1.000
_cell.angle_alpha   90.00
_cell.angle_beta   90.00
_cell.angle_gamma   90.00
#
_symmetry.space_group_name_H-M   'P 1'
#
loop_
_entity.id
_entity.type
_entity.pdbx_description
1 polymer ?
#
loop_
_entity_poly.entity_id
_entity_poly.type
_entity_poly.pdbx_seq_one_letter_code
_entity_poly.pdbx_strand_id
1 'polypeptide(L)'
;VAQTLVFAASRLISTLIVNAAAQDRKINSVPKTKRRTGFVSIAGRPNAGKSTLLNALVGEKIAITAYQAQTTRTSFQGVLTTPEAQIIFIDTPGIHKSDSLLNKRMMDTVRGALQDRDLILYVTDATRPVTEEDEQAVSALNKSVKAVLVLNKIDKVEDKRLLLPLIQRYTELFPFAESVPVSAAKAQGLDQLKAVIASYLPEGDLIFPEDYITDQPLRFMAAEIVREAILRNVREEVPHATAILVDTWEETKRLFKIAATIHVERQGQKIILIGNKGEMLKKIGTTARLRLEELLQRKVFLSLFVAVKPNWREDPSFLNTVDWRTMLGSESKAEEKP
;
A
#
# COMPACT_ATOMS: atom_id res chain seq x y z
N VAL A 1 18.64 -7.53 -17.26
CA VAL A 1 18.99 -6.56 -18.33
C VAL A 1 18.02 -5.39 -18.35
N ALA A 2 16.70 -5.59 -18.31
CA ALA A 2 15.74 -4.48 -18.33
C ALA A 2 15.74 -3.63 -17.04
N GLN A 3 15.93 -4.23 -15.86
CA GLN A 3 16.10 -3.49 -14.60
C GLN A 3 17.40 -2.66 -14.60
N THR A 4 18.47 -3.17 -15.16
CA THR A 4 19.76 -2.43 -15.31
C THR A 4 19.61 -1.27 -16.29
N LEU A 5 18.81 -1.42 -17.33
CA LEU A 5 18.54 -0.35 -18.29
C LEU A 5 17.63 0.75 -17.72
N VAL A 6 16.63 0.40 -16.90
CA VAL A 6 15.76 1.39 -16.24
C VAL A 6 16.53 2.17 -15.17
N PHE A 7 17.40 1.51 -14.38
CA PHE A 7 18.27 2.19 -13.41
C PHE A 7 19.40 2.99 -14.07
N ALA A 8 20.01 2.47 -15.14
CA ALA A 8 21.00 3.22 -15.93
C ALA A 8 20.38 4.40 -16.65
N ALA A 9 19.18 4.24 -17.22
CA ALA A 9 18.42 5.34 -17.79
C ALA A 9 18.02 6.39 -16.74
N SER A 10 17.60 5.98 -15.56
CA SER A 10 17.28 6.90 -14.46
C SER A 10 18.49 7.69 -13.98
N ARG A 11 19.69 7.07 -13.84
CA ARG A 11 20.92 7.79 -13.49
C ARG A 11 21.43 8.67 -14.62
N LEU A 12 21.39 8.22 -15.87
CA LEU A 12 21.76 9.03 -17.05
C LEU A 12 20.80 10.21 -17.23
N ILE A 13 19.51 10.00 -17.03
CA ILE A 13 18.49 11.05 -17.08
C ILE A 13 18.68 12.04 -15.92
N SER A 14 18.96 11.57 -14.70
CA SER A 14 19.26 12.46 -13.57
C SER A 14 20.52 13.29 -13.80
N THR A 15 21.58 12.71 -14.36
CA THR A 15 22.84 13.43 -14.66
C THR A 15 22.68 14.37 -15.87
N LEU A 16 21.91 13.98 -16.86
CA LEU A 16 21.59 14.83 -18.01
C LEU A 16 20.64 15.98 -17.65
N ILE A 17 19.67 15.76 -16.78
CA ILE A 17 18.75 16.80 -16.29
C ILE A 17 19.50 17.81 -15.41
N VAL A 18 20.42 17.39 -14.56
CA VAL A 18 21.25 18.31 -13.75
C VAL A 18 22.17 19.16 -14.63
N ASN A 19 22.72 18.60 -15.72
CA ASN A 19 23.58 19.35 -16.63
C ASN A 19 22.79 20.22 -17.65
N ALA A 20 21.58 19.82 -18.05
CA ALA A 20 20.71 20.63 -18.90
C ALA A 20 20.11 21.82 -18.14
N ALA A 21 19.76 21.66 -16.88
CA ALA A 21 19.25 22.74 -16.03
C ALA A 21 20.29 23.84 -15.72
N ALA A 22 21.58 23.57 -15.97
CA ALA A 22 22.63 24.57 -15.79
C ALA A 22 22.86 25.46 -17.03
N GLN A 23 22.34 25.12 -18.21
CA GLN A 23 22.55 25.84 -19.46
C GLN A 23 21.37 26.67 -20.00
N ASP A 24 20.14 26.46 -19.49
CA ASP A 24 18.93 27.20 -19.97
C ASP A 24 18.39 28.22 -18.95
N ARG A 25 19.27 29.09 -18.42
CA ARG A 25 18.81 30.28 -17.69
C ARG A 25 18.50 31.43 -18.68
N LYS A 26 17.50 31.26 -19.50
CA LYS A 26 16.74 32.37 -20.16
C LYS A 26 15.57 31.80 -20.97
N ILE A 27 14.55 31.31 -20.32
CA ILE A 27 13.23 31.11 -20.94
C ILE A 27 12.18 31.65 -19.97
N ASN A 28 11.35 32.56 -20.48
CA ASN A 28 10.18 33.22 -19.92
C ASN A 28 9.59 32.59 -18.67
N SER A 29 9.53 33.33 -17.59
CA SER A 29 8.79 33.02 -16.37
C SER A 29 7.29 33.02 -16.64
N VAL A 30 6.76 31.86 -17.03
CA VAL A 30 5.37 31.52 -16.73
C VAL A 30 5.26 31.58 -15.19
N PRO A 31 4.28 32.26 -14.60
CA PRO A 31 4.15 32.27 -13.14
C PRO A 31 4.01 30.81 -12.69
N LYS A 32 5.00 30.29 -11.96
CA LYS A 32 4.95 28.99 -11.31
C LYS A 32 3.78 29.08 -10.33
N THR A 33 2.65 28.47 -10.69
CA THR A 33 1.60 28.21 -9.69
C THR A 33 2.30 27.49 -8.55
N LYS A 34 2.27 28.08 -7.36
CA LYS A 34 2.86 27.49 -6.17
C LYS A 34 2.14 26.18 -5.90
N ARG A 35 2.78 25.08 -6.24
CA ARG A 35 2.28 23.72 -5.98
C ARG A 35 2.39 23.42 -4.49
N ARG A 36 1.58 22.53 -4.02
CA ARG A 36 1.64 22.00 -2.65
C ARG A 36 2.17 20.58 -2.68
N THR A 37 3.10 20.27 -1.79
CA THR A 37 3.74 18.95 -1.79
C THR A 37 3.95 18.49 -0.35
N GLY A 38 3.59 17.24 -0.04
CA GLY A 38 3.78 16.73 1.30
C GLY A 38 3.37 15.27 1.47
N PHE A 39 3.67 14.77 2.68
CA PHE A 39 3.48 13.38 3.07
C PHE A 39 2.20 13.20 3.89
N VAL A 40 1.36 12.28 3.47
CA VAL A 40 0.05 12.00 4.05
C VAL A 40 -0.03 10.54 4.48
N SER A 41 -0.13 10.28 5.78
CA SER A 41 -0.31 8.93 6.28
C SER A 41 -1.77 8.51 6.28
N ILE A 42 -2.04 7.29 5.84
CA ILE A 42 -3.37 6.69 5.88
C ILE A 42 -3.42 5.70 7.05
N ALA A 43 -4.16 6.05 8.09
CA ALA A 43 -4.32 5.28 9.31
C ALA A 43 -5.77 4.83 9.50
N GLY A 44 -6.00 3.89 10.42
CA GLY A 44 -7.32 3.41 10.78
C GLY A 44 -7.32 1.89 10.99
N ARG A 45 -8.45 1.38 11.48
CA ARG A 45 -8.61 -0.05 11.78
C ARG A 45 -8.47 -0.94 10.54
N PRO A 46 -8.24 -2.26 10.75
CA PRO A 46 -8.39 -3.24 9.67
C PRO A 46 -9.80 -3.13 9.04
N ASN A 47 -9.87 -3.34 7.73
CA ASN A 47 -11.12 -3.31 6.95
C ASN A 47 -11.88 -1.96 6.88
N ALA A 48 -11.32 -0.88 7.36
CA ALA A 48 -11.87 0.47 7.14
C ALA A 48 -11.81 0.91 5.66
N GLY A 49 -11.03 0.20 4.84
CA GLY A 49 -10.90 0.45 3.40
C GLY A 49 -9.74 1.37 3.00
N LYS A 50 -8.68 1.43 3.82
CA LYS A 50 -7.47 2.23 3.58
C LYS A 50 -6.85 1.98 2.21
N SER A 51 -6.51 0.73 1.90
CA SER A 51 -5.88 0.35 0.62
C SER A 51 -6.82 0.58 -0.58
N THR A 52 -8.14 0.45 -0.39
CA THR A 52 -9.13 0.80 -1.42
C THR A 52 -9.15 2.31 -1.65
N LEU A 53 -9.09 3.09 -0.58
CA LEU A 53 -9.03 4.55 -0.64
C LEU A 53 -7.74 5.02 -1.33
N LEU A 54 -6.60 4.46 -0.96
CA LEU A 54 -5.32 4.77 -1.59
C LEU A 54 -5.37 4.53 -3.11
N ASN A 55 -5.81 3.34 -3.54
CA ASN A 55 -5.95 3.03 -4.97
C ASN A 55 -6.87 4.03 -5.68
N ALA A 56 -8.00 4.39 -5.05
CA ALA A 56 -8.96 5.33 -5.63
C ALA A 56 -8.43 6.77 -5.69
N LEU A 57 -7.59 7.19 -4.74
CA LEU A 57 -6.96 8.51 -4.73
C LEU A 57 -5.85 8.61 -5.78
N VAL A 58 -4.98 7.59 -5.86
CA VAL A 58 -3.87 7.53 -6.82
C VAL A 58 -4.37 7.30 -8.26
N GLY A 59 -5.50 6.59 -8.41
CA GLY A 59 -6.06 6.24 -9.72
C GLY A 59 -5.54 4.93 -10.29
N GLU A 60 -4.58 4.30 -9.59
CA GLU A 60 -3.94 3.05 -9.99
C GLU A 60 -4.03 2.01 -8.87
N LYS A 61 -4.06 0.73 -9.24
CA LYS A 61 -4.09 -0.34 -8.24
C LYS A 61 -2.68 -0.72 -7.78
N ILE A 62 -2.17 0.00 -6.81
CA ILE A 62 -0.87 -0.22 -6.18
C ILE A 62 -0.96 -1.02 -4.87
N ALA A 63 -2.12 -1.07 -4.24
CA ALA A 63 -2.38 -1.84 -3.02
C ALA A 63 -3.32 -3.01 -3.29
N ILE A 64 -3.09 -4.14 -2.64
CA ILE A 64 -4.04 -5.25 -2.68
C ILE A 64 -5.27 -4.95 -1.82
N THR A 65 -6.42 -5.47 -2.25
CA THR A 65 -7.69 -5.25 -1.57
C THR A 65 -8.42 -6.57 -1.32
N ALA A 66 -8.87 -6.79 -0.08
CA ALA A 66 -9.68 -7.94 0.29
C ALA A 66 -10.67 -7.57 1.39
N TYR A 67 -11.70 -8.38 1.56
CA TYR A 67 -12.63 -8.26 2.69
C TYR A 67 -12.03 -8.69 4.02
N GLN A 68 -10.93 -9.44 3.99
CA GLN A 68 -10.24 -9.93 5.17
C GLN A 68 -9.30 -8.85 5.73
N ALA A 69 -9.02 -8.92 7.04
CA ALA A 69 -8.08 -8.04 7.71
C ALA A 69 -6.63 -8.25 7.23
N GLN A 70 -5.74 -7.31 7.53
CA GLN A 70 -4.30 -7.38 7.25
C GLN A 70 -3.96 -7.49 5.75
N THR A 71 -4.65 -6.70 4.91
CA THR A 71 -4.27 -6.55 3.49
C THR A 71 -2.88 -5.94 3.36
N THR A 72 -2.57 -4.90 4.11
CA THR A 72 -1.25 -4.25 4.14
C THR A 72 -0.45 -4.77 5.32
N ARG A 73 0.76 -5.29 5.08
CA ARG A 73 1.70 -5.76 6.11
C ARG A 73 2.94 -4.90 6.23
N THR A 74 3.37 -4.29 5.14
CA THR A 74 4.51 -3.38 5.07
C THR A 74 4.02 -2.06 4.50
N SER A 75 4.42 -0.93 5.07
CA SER A 75 4.03 0.36 4.52
C SER A 75 4.75 0.62 3.20
N PHE A 76 4.11 1.32 2.30
CA PHE A 76 4.67 1.72 1.00
C PHE A 76 4.10 3.08 0.61
N GLN A 77 4.71 3.68 -0.40
CA GLN A 77 4.30 4.98 -0.90
C GLN A 77 3.43 4.84 -2.14
N GLY A 78 2.40 5.69 -2.22
CA GLY A 78 1.63 5.94 -3.43
C GLY A 78 1.63 7.43 -3.71
N VAL A 79 1.99 7.84 -4.91
CA VAL A 79 2.12 9.24 -5.27
C VAL A 79 1.01 9.64 -6.23
N LEU A 80 0.30 10.71 -5.88
CA LEU A 80 -0.65 11.39 -6.75
C LEU A 80 -0.08 12.75 -7.13
N THR A 81 0.18 12.97 -8.41
CA THR A 81 0.58 14.28 -8.93
C THR A 81 -0.58 14.91 -9.70
N THR A 82 -0.96 16.12 -9.31
CA THR A 82 -1.95 16.98 -9.99
C THR A 82 -1.31 18.32 -10.36
N PRO A 83 -1.96 19.16 -11.14
CA PRO A 83 -1.45 20.51 -11.42
C PRO A 83 -1.21 21.33 -10.15
N GLU A 84 -2.04 21.14 -9.11
CA GLU A 84 -2.06 21.93 -7.87
C GLU A 84 -1.19 21.32 -6.76
N ALA A 85 -1.01 19.98 -6.75
CA ALA A 85 -0.32 19.30 -5.65
C ALA A 85 0.35 17.99 -6.07
N GLN A 86 1.41 17.63 -5.31
CA GLN A 86 1.94 16.27 -5.27
C GLN A 86 1.72 15.71 -3.86
N ILE A 87 0.90 14.68 -3.75
CA ILE A 87 0.52 14.06 -2.49
C ILE A 87 1.20 12.70 -2.39
N ILE A 88 2.08 12.54 -1.40
CA ILE A 88 2.78 11.28 -1.14
C ILE A 88 2.03 10.55 -0.02
N PHE A 89 1.19 9.61 -0.40
CA PHE A 89 0.47 8.76 0.54
C PHE A 89 1.37 7.67 1.10
N ILE A 90 1.25 7.42 2.40
CA ILE A 90 1.89 6.29 3.07
C ILE A 90 0.78 5.38 3.58
N ASP A 91 0.56 4.23 2.89
CA ASP A 91 -0.36 3.21 3.37
C ASP A 91 0.27 2.46 4.54
N THR A 92 -0.52 2.23 5.57
CA THR A 92 -0.08 1.55 6.77
C THR A 92 -0.91 0.32 7.06
N PRO A 93 -0.32 -0.71 7.71
CA PRO A 93 -1.08 -1.77 8.30
C PRO A 93 -2.22 -1.24 9.18
N GLY A 94 -3.32 -2.00 9.29
CA GLY A 94 -4.40 -1.62 10.19
C GLY A 94 -3.96 -1.64 11.65
N ILE A 95 -4.33 -0.63 12.41
CA ILE A 95 -4.03 -0.55 13.85
C ILE A 95 -4.83 -1.62 14.59
N HIS A 96 -4.14 -2.56 15.22
CA HIS A 96 -4.74 -3.66 16.01
C HIS A 96 -3.76 -4.19 17.05
N LYS A 97 -4.29 -4.83 18.09
CA LYS A 97 -3.47 -5.55 19.09
C LYS A 97 -3.05 -6.91 18.54
N SER A 98 -1.82 -7.30 18.77
CA SER A 98 -1.33 -8.64 18.47
C SER A 98 0.03 -8.94 19.10
N ASP A 99 0.28 -10.22 19.37
CA ASP A 99 1.43 -10.69 20.12
C ASP A 99 2.56 -11.25 19.26
N SER A 100 2.30 -11.59 17.97
CA SER A 100 3.33 -12.13 17.09
C SER A 100 4.40 -11.11 16.70
N LEU A 101 5.63 -11.56 16.47
CA LEU A 101 6.73 -10.70 16.00
C LEU A 101 6.39 -9.98 14.69
N LEU A 102 5.74 -10.67 13.75
CA LEU A 102 5.24 -10.04 12.52
C LEU A 102 4.35 -8.84 12.83
N ASN A 103 3.37 -9.02 13.73
CA ASN A 103 2.43 -7.97 14.07
C ASN A 103 3.06 -6.83 14.87
N LYS A 104 4.05 -7.12 15.72
CA LYS A 104 4.87 -6.08 16.39
C LYS A 104 5.59 -5.22 15.36
N ARG A 105 6.25 -5.83 14.35
CA ARG A 105 6.87 -5.09 13.24
C ARG A 105 5.87 -4.25 12.45
N MET A 106 4.66 -4.79 12.19
CA MET A 106 3.59 -4.02 11.55
C MET A 106 3.22 -2.79 12.38
N MET A 107 3.09 -2.91 13.71
CA MET A 107 2.77 -1.77 14.58
C MET A 107 3.91 -0.76 14.68
N ASP A 108 5.16 -1.19 14.67
CA ASP A 108 6.31 -0.28 14.61
C ASP A 108 6.34 0.49 13.29
N THR A 109 6.00 -0.18 12.19
CA THR A 109 5.83 0.46 10.88
C THR A 109 4.72 1.53 10.91
N VAL A 110 3.58 1.24 11.56
CA VAL A 110 2.50 2.22 11.75
C VAL A 110 2.99 3.42 12.56
N ARG A 111 3.65 3.19 13.68
CA ARG A 111 4.18 4.28 14.54
C ARG A 111 5.15 5.18 13.77
N GLY A 112 6.11 4.59 13.03
CA GLY A 112 7.02 5.36 12.18
C GLY A 112 6.31 6.15 11.07
N ALA A 113 5.26 5.58 10.49
CA ALA A 113 4.49 6.24 9.46
C ALA A 113 3.62 7.40 9.97
N LEU A 114 3.29 7.44 11.27
CA LEU A 114 2.50 8.50 11.88
C LEU A 114 3.34 9.65 12.46
N GLN A 115 4.68 9.53 12.44
CA GLN A 115 5.60 10.58 12.89
C GLN A 115 6.01 11.46 11.72
N ASP A 116 6.23 12.75 11.98
CA ASP A 116 6.80 13.72 11.03
C ASP A 116 6.08 13.73 9.66
N ARG A 117 4.74 13.83 9.69
CA ARG A 117 3.88 13.93 8.51
C ARG A 117 3.17 15.28 8.46
N ASP A 118 2.84 15.70 7.25
CA ASP A 118 2.09 16.95 7.05
C ASP A 118 0.62 16.76 7.43
N LEU A 119 0.08 15.55 7.17
CA LEU A 119 -1.33 15.23 7.44
C LEU A 119 -1.51 13.73 7.74
N ILE A 120 -2.49 13.42 8.58
CA ILE A 120 -2.99 12.05 8.80
C ILE A 120 -4.42 11.94 8.29
N LEU A 121 -4.71 10.96 7.44
CA LEU A 121 -6.07 10.55 7.11
C LEU A 121 -6.45 9.37 8.01
N TYR A 122 -7.34 9.61 8.98
CA TYR A 122 -7.90 8.53 9.79
C TYR A 122 -9.16 8.00 9.11
N VAL A 123 -9.06 6.79 8.57
CA VAL A 123 -10.13 6.17 7.80
C VAL A 123 -10.95 5.24 8.69
N THR A 124 -12.25 5.50 8.74
CA THR A 124 -13.22 4.66 9.46
C THR A 124 -14.31 4.11 8.53
N ASP A 125 -14.94 3.01 8.94
CA ASP A 125 -16.10 2.40 8.27
C ASP A 125 -17.38 3.07 8.77
N ALA A 126 -18.00 3.91 7.95
CA ALA A 126 -19.19 4.67 8.31
C ALA A 126 -20.44 3.80 8.54
N THR A 127 -20.38 2.50 8.26
CA THR A 127 -21.51 1.57 8.49
C THR A 127 -21.57 1.00 9.91
N ARG A 128 -20.62 1.37 10.78
CA ARG A 128 -20.47 0.81 12.13
C ARG A 128 -20.37 1.91 13.18
N PRO A 129 -20.87 1.69 14.39
CA PRO A 129 -20.63 2.60 15.51
C PRO A 129 -19.17 2.56 15.93
N VAL A 130 -18.75 3.59 16.66
CA VAL A 130 -17.43 3.64 17.31
C VAL A 130 -17.36 2.57 18.38
N THR A 131 -16.25 1.85 18.43
CA THR A 131 -15.98 0.78 19.41
C THR A 131 -14.70 1.09 20.19
N GLU A 132 -14.44 0.33 21.26
CA GLU A 132 -13.20 0.45 22.06
C GLU A 132 -11.93 0.28 21.19
N GLU A 133 -11.99 -0.55 20.13
CA GLU A 133 -10.86 -0.70 19.20
C GLU A 133 -10.65 0.56 18.37
N ASP A 134 -11.72 1.31 18.05
CA ASP A 134 -11.61 2.62 17.39
C ASP A 134 -10.98 3.64 18.34
N GLU A 135 -11.38 3.68 19.60
CA GLU A 135 -10.80 4.54 20.64
C GLU A 135 -9.29 4.28 20.80
N GLN A 136 -8.90 3.00 20.86
CA GLN A 136 -7.49 2.61 20.91
C GLN A 136 -6.73 3.01 19.66
N ALA A 137 -7.32 2.84 18.47
CA ALA A 137 -6.70 3.22 17.22
C ALA A 137 -6.52 4.76 17.09
N VAL A 138 -7.51 5.51 17.53
CA VAL A 138 -7.46 6.98 17.58
C VAL A 138 -6.43 7.49 18.60
N SER A 139 -6.32 6.82 19.76
CA SER A 139 -5.33 7.18 20.79
C SER A 139 -3.88 7.01 20.34
N ALA A 140 -3.63 6.20 19.31
CA ALA A 140 -2.31 6.00 18.71
C ALA A 140 -1.90 7.14 17.76
N LEU A 141 -2.81 8.05 17.41
CA LEU A 141 -2.50 9.17 16.52
C LEU A 141 -1.61 10.20 17.20
N ASN A 142 -0.70 10.76 16.45
CA ASN A 142 0.14 11.86 16.92
C ASN A 142 -0.65 13.16 16.98
N LYS A 143 -0.89 13.71 18.17
CA LYS A 143 -1.68 14.93 18.39
C LYS A 143 -0.99 16.20 17.86
N SER A 144 0.30 16.18 17.59
CA SER A 144 1.03 17.32 16.99
C SER A 144 0.86 17.39 15.47
N VAL A 145 0.36 16.33 14.83
CA VAL A 145 0.08 16.28 13.39
C VAL A 145 -1.41 16.50 13.15
N LYS A 146 -1.77 17.35 12.20
CA LYS A 146 -3.16 17.53 11.79
C LYS A 146 -3.75 16.23 11.26
N ALA A 147 -5.01 15.94 11.61
CA ALA A 147 -5.69 14.75 11.12
C ALA A 147 -7.06 15.10 10.54
N VAL A 148 -7.42 14.43 9.45
CA VAL A 148 -8.73 14.47 8.80
C VAL A 148 -9.42 13.13 9.04
N LEU A 149 -10.67 13.18 9.52
CA LEU A 149 -11.52 12.01 9.65
C LEU A 149 -12.15 11.67 8.30
N VAL A 150 -11.86 10.50 7.77
CA VAL A 150 -12.42 10.01 6.51
C VAL A 150 -13.47 8.94 6.81
N LEU A 151 -14.74 9.29 6.65
CA LEU A 151 -15.85 8.35 6.82
C LEU A 151 -16.05 7.59 5.51
N ASN A 152 -15.48 6.40 5.42
CA ASN A 152 -15.53 5.58 4.21
C ASN A 152 -16.76 4.66 4.17
N LYS A 153 -17.07 4.13 2.99
CA LYS A 153 -18.19 3.22 2.70
C LYS A 153 -19.58 3.87 2.85
N ILE A 154 -19.68 5.18 2.60
CA ILE A 154 -20.97 5.88 2.68
C ILE A 154 -22.00 5.36 1.67
N ASP A 155 -21.58 4.66 0.61
CA ASP A 155 -22.45 3.97 -0.33
C ASP A 155 -23.31 2.88 0.33
N LYS A 156 -22.89 2.37 1.48
CA LYS A 156 -23.60 1.35 2.27
C LYS A 156 -24.40 1.92 3.44
N VAL A 157 -24.34 3.22 3.68
CA VAL A 157 -25.11 3.91 4.71
C VAL A 157 -26.43 4.39 4.08
N GLU A 158 -27.53 3.76 4.45
CA GLU A 158 -28.86 4.11 3.91
C GLU A 158 -29.30 5.49 4.39
N ASP A 159 -29.27 5.72 5.69
CA ASP A 159 -29.62 7.01 6.30
C ASP A 159 -28.39 7.87 6.59
N LYS A 160 -28.15 8.87 5.72
CA LYS A 160 -27.01 9.78 5.85
C LYS A 160 -27.03 10.65 7.13
N ARG A 161 -28.17 10.78 7.81
CA ARG A 161 -28.25 11.47 9.09
C ARG A 161 -27.45 10.79 10.19
N LEU A 162 -27.20 9.48 10.06
CA LEU A 162 -26.36 8.73 11.00
C LEU A 162 -24.89 9.12 10.96
N LEU A 163 -24.43 9.82 9.91
CA LEU A 163 -23.05 10.29 9.82
C LEU A 163 -22.75 11.39 10.86
N LEU A 164 -23.72 12.25 11.19
CA LEU A 164 -23.49 13.35 12.14
C LEU A 164 -23.18 12.86 13.56
N PRO A 165 -23.96 11.96 14.17
CA PRO A 165 -23.61 11.38 15.48
C PRO A 165 -22.27 10.63 15.46
N LEU A 166 -21.94 9.97 14.35
CA LEU A 166 -20.67 9.26 14.19
C LEU A 166 -19.49 10.25 14.17
N ILE A 167 -19.60 11.34 13.41
CA ILE A 167 -18.60 12.42 13.39
C ILE A 167 -18.43 13.02 14.80
N GLN A 168 -19.52 13.34 15.48
CA GLN A 168 -19.48 13.90 16.83
C GLN A 168 -18.70 12.98 17.77
N ARG A 169 -19.00 11.66 17.75
CA ARG A 169 -18.33 10.69 18.62
C ARG A 169 -16.82 10.63 18.35
N TYR A 170 -16.38 10.62 17.07
CA TYR A 170 -14.95 10.66 16.75
C TYR A 170 -14.29 11.98 17.15
N THR A 171 -14.99 13.10 17.02
CA THR A 171 -14.46 14.43 17.41
C THR A 171 -14.27 14.55 18.93
N GLU A 172 -15.07 13.86 19.73
CA GLU A 172 -14.87 13.74 21.18
C GLU A 172 -13.58 12.98 21.54
N LEU A 173 -13.17 12.01 20.70
CA LEU A 173 -11.96 11.21 20.90
C LEU A 173 -10.68 11.93 20.48
N PHE A 174 -10.74 12.73 19.41
CA PHE A 174 -9.58 13.38 18.82
C PHE A 174 -9.99 14.69 18.08
N PRO A 175 -9.19 15.75 18.17
CA PRO A 175 -9.48 17.02 17.51
C PRO A 175 -9.19 16.96 16.01
N PHE A 176 -10.03 16.25 15.26
CA PHE A 176 -9.92 16.21 13.80
C PHE A 176 -10.14 17.60 13.20
N ALA A 177 -9.27 17.99 12.26
CA ALA A 177 -9.36 19.29 11.61
C ALA A 177 -10.58 19.39 10.68
N GLU A 178 -10.91 18.28 10.01
CA GLU A 178 -12.07 18.15 9.13
C GLU A 178 -12.61 16.73 9.13
N SER A 179 -13.84 16.57 8.62
CA SER A 179 -14.50 15.27 8.42
C SER A 179 -15.04 15.18 7.00
N VAL A 180 -14.57 14.17 6.24
CA VAL A 180 -14.93 14.00 4.83
C VAL A 180 -15.58 12.64 4.60
N PRO A 181 -16.88 12.61 4.25
CA PRO A 181 -17.56 11.38 3.86
C PRO A 181 -17.16 10.95 2.45
N VAL A 182 -16.78 9.67 2.29
CA VAL A 182 -16.37 9.10 0.98
C VAL A 182 -16.91 7.69 0.76
N SER A 183 -17.00 7.29 -0.49
CA SER A 183 -17.01 5.88 -0.89
C SER A 183 -15.82 5.62 -1.81
N ALA A 184 -14.78 5.04 -1.27
CA ALA A 184 -13.61 4.66 -2.04
C ALA A 184 -13.94 3.66 -3.15
N ALA A 185 -14.88 2.73 -2.90
CA ALA A 185 -15.31 1.73 -3.87
C ALA A 185 -16.13 2.30 -5.04
N LYS A 186 -16.80 3.44 -4.84
CA LYS A 186 -17.63 4.12 -5.84
C LYS A 186 -17.03 5.43 -6.32
N ALA A 187 -15.80 5.74 -5.94
CA ALA A 187 -15.10 7.00 -6.21
C ALA A 187 -15.91 8.26 -5.83
N GLN A 188 -16.73 8.19 -4.75
CA GLN A 188 -17.58 9.27 -4.28
C GLN A 188 -16.85 10.11 -3.23
N GLY A 189 -16.91 11.45 -3.31
CA GLY A 189 -16.30 12.37 -2.35
C GLY A 189 -14.76 12.46 -2.46
N LEU A 190 -14.12 11.82 -3.45
CA LEU A 190 -12.67 11.80 -3.58
C LEU A 190 -12.10 13.15 -3.98
N ASP A 191 -12.75 13.90 -4.85
CA ASP A 191 -12.25 15.21 -5.27
C ASP A 191 -12.31 16.21 -4.13
N GLN A 192 -13.38 16.18 -3.31
CA GLN A 192 -13.43 16.95 -2.07
C GLN A 192 -12.30 16.55 -1.11
N LEU A 193 -12.06 15.26 -0.93
CA LEU A 193 -10.97 14.78 -0.07
C LEU A 193 -9.60 15.22 -0.59
N LYS A 194 -9.33 15.14 -1.91
CA LYS A 194 -8.11 15.65 -2.52
C LYS A 194 -7.90 17.14 -2.28
N ALA A 195 -8.96 17.95 -2.45
CA ALA A 195 -8.91 19.38 -2.18
C ALA A 195 -8.61 19.69 -0.71
N VAL A 196 -9.26 18.98 0.23
CA VAL A 196 -9.00 19.10 1.67
C VAL A 196 -7.54 18.73 1.96
N ILE A 197 -7.05 17.59 1.45
CA ILE A 197 -5.65 17.19 1.64
C ILE A 197 -4.71 18.29 1.15
N ALA A 198 -4.87 18.75 -0.08
CA ALA A 198 -4.03 19.79 -0.67
C ALA A 198 -4.01 21.08 0.16
N SER A 199 -5.11 21.45 0.82
CA SER A 199 -5.18 22.66 1.65
C SER A 199 -4.28 22.61 2.89
N TYR A 200 -3.96 21.41 3.39
CA TYR A 200 -3.11 21.18 4.56
C TYR A 200 -1.63 20.99 4.22
N LEU A 201 -1.30 20.76 2.95
CA LEU A 201 0.10 20.54 2.55
C LEU A 201 0.86 21.87 2.42
N PRO A 202 2.17 21.88 2.73
CA PRO A 202 3.03 23.03 2.51
C PRO A 202 3.21 23.34 1.03
N GLU A 203 3.54 24.60 0.71
CA GLU A 203 4.00 24.97 -0.61
C GLU A 203 5.40 24.38 -0.85
N GLY A 204 5.60 23.74 -1.99
CA GLY A 204 6.86 23.08 -2.32
C GLY A 204 6.95 22.62 -3.77
N ASP A 205 8.18 22.33 -4.20
CA ASP A 205 8.45 21.71 -5.50
C ASP A 205 8.12 20.22 -5.47
N LEU A 206 8.04 19.59 -6.66
CA LEU A 206 7.84 18.15 -6.76
C LEU A 206 9.01 17.39 -6.12
N ILE A 207 8.70 16.40 -5.31
CA ILE A 207 9.66 15.48 -4.69
C ILE A 207 9.98 14.32 -5.66
N PHE A 208 8.96 13.87 -6.39
CA PHE A 208 9.07 12.79 -7.36
C PHE A 208 8.73 13.26 -8.77
N PRO A 209 9.22 12.59 -9.84
CA PRO A 209 8.77 12.82 -11.21
C PRO A 209 7.23 12.76 -11.32
N GLU A 210 6.67 13.46 -12.32
CA GLU A 210 5.19 13.57 -12.46
C GLU A 210 4.50 12.22 -12.72
N ASP A 211 5.21 11.28 -13.35
CA ASP A 211 4.76 9.93 -13.69
C ASP A 211 5.08 8.87 -12.62
N TYR A 212 5.71 9.29 -11.52
CA TYR A 212 6.05 8.38 -10.43
C TYR A 212 4.80 8.01 -9.62
N ILE A 213 4.55 6.71 -9.42
CA ILE A 213 3.32 6.21 -8.79
C ILE A 213 3.58 5.53 -7.45
N THR A 214 4.62 4.70 -7.31
CA THR A 214 4.90 3.92 -6.09
C THR A 214 6.35 3.51 -5.97
N ASP A 215 6.81 3.33 -4.73
CA ASP A 215 8.14 2.82 -4.41
C ASP A 215 8.25 1.28 -4.42
N GLN A 216 7.14 0.57 -4.66
CA GLN A 216 7.11 -0.89 -4.58
C GLN A 216 7.81 -1.55 -5.79
N PRO A 217 8.77 -2.46 -5.56
CA PRO A 217 9.34 -3.28 -6.62
C PRO A 217 8.28 -4.19 -7.27
N LEU A 218 8.38 -4.42 -8.58
CA LEU A 218 7.43 -5.30 -9.30
C LEU A 218 7.39 -6.72 -8.74
N ARG A 219 8.50 -7.25 -8.25
CA ARG A 219 8.55 -8.56 -7.58
C ARG A 219 7.70 -8.60 -6.31
N PHE A 220 7.75 -7.53 -5.51
CA PHE A 220 6.91 -7.42 -4.32
C PHE A 220 5.44 -7.29 -4.70
N MET A 221 5.11 -6.46 -5.67
CA MET A 221 3.73 -6.34 -6.17
C MET A 221 3.20 -7.68 -6.68
N ALA A 222 4.03 -8.50 -7.33
CA ALA A 222 3.64 -9.83 -7.77
C ALA A 222 3.36 -10.77 -6.59
N ALA A 223 4.19 -10.75 -5.55
CA ALA A 223 3.94 -11.52 -4.33
C ALA A 223 2.62 -11.10 -3.66
N GLU A 224 2.36 -9.79 -3.58
CA GLU A 224 1.11 -9.26 -3.03
C GLU A 224 -0.11 -9.64 -3.88
N ILE A 225 -0.01 -9.67 -5.21
CA ILE A 225 -1.10 -10.14 -6.09
C ILE A 225 -1.41 -11.62 -5.85
N VAL A 226 -0.40 -12.47 -5.64
CA VAL A 226 -0.62 -13.87 -5.25
C VAL A 226 -1.29 -13.94 -3.88
N ARG A 227 -0.87 -13.10 -2.92
CA ARG A 227 -1.49 -13.02 -1.59
C ARG A 227 -2.95 -12.53 -1.66
N GLU A 228 -3.25 -11.55 -2.50
CA GLU A 228 -4.64 -11.12 -2.75
C GLU A 228 -5.50 -12.26 -3.28
N ALA A 229 -4.97 -13.06 -4.21
CA ALA A 229 -5.68 -14.21 -4.74
C ALA A 229 -5.97 -15.27 -3.66
N ILE A 230 -5.06 -15.47 -2.70
CA ILE A 230 -5.28 -16.33 -1.53
C ILE A 230 -6.37 -15.74 -0.65
N LEU A 231 -6.27 -14.46 -0.26
CA LEU A 231 -7.25 -13.74 0.56
C LEU A 231 -8.67 -13.79 -0.03
N ARG A 232 -8.80 -13.85 -1.34
CA ARG A 232 -10.11 -13.90 -2.03
C ARG A 232 -10.69 -15.32 -2.13
N ASN A 233 -9.86 -16.35 -2.13
CA ASN A 233 -10.29 -17.72 -2.41
C ASN A 233 -10.28 -18.62 -1.17
N VAL A 234 -9.54 -18.27 -0.13
CA VAL A 234 -9.41 -19.05 1.11
C VAL A 234 -9.93 -18.22 2.29
N ARG A 235 -10.46 -18.88 3.29
CA ARG A 235 -11.10 -18.24 4.46
C ARG A 235 -10.37 -18.58 5.77
N GLU A 236 -10.89 -18.04 6.85
CA GLU A 236 -10.45 -18.26 8.23
C GLU A 236 -8.99 -17.79 8.44
N GLU A 237 -8.18 -18.55 9.15
CA GLU A 237 -6.81 -18.17 9.54
C GLU A 237 -5.76 -18.44 8.46
N VAL A 238 -6.05 -19.27 7.43
CA VAL A 238 -5.06 -19.71 6.44
C VAL A 238 -4.45 -18.54 5.67
N PRO A 239 -5.22 -17.54 5.16
CA PRO A 239 -4.66 -16.37 4.48
C PRO A 239 -3.70 -15.56 5.36
N HIS A 240 -3.99 -15.49 6.67
CA HIS A 240 -3.16 -14.75 7.63
C HIS A 240 -1.85 -15.46 7.95
N ALA A 241 -1.82 -16.78 7.78
CA ALA A 241 -0.65 -17.63 8.01
C ALA A 241 0.21 -17.83 6.77
N THR A 242 -0.03 -17.09 5.66
CA THR A 242 0.73 -17.21 4.42
C THR A 242 1.76 -16.10 4.25
N ALA A 243 2.94 -16.45 3.74
CA ALA A 243 3.91 -15.50 3.18
C ALA A 243 4.28 -15.95 1.77
N ILE A 244 4.52 -15.03 0.86
CA ILE A 244 4.86 -15.32 -0.53
C ILE A 244 6.24 -14.77 -0.84
N LEU A 245 7.10 -15.61 -1.41
CA LEU A 245 8.40 -15.22 -1.96
C LEU A 245 8.41 -15.50 -3.45
N VAL A 246 8.86 -14.53 -4.23
CA VAL A 246 9.11 -14.70 -5.65
C VAL A 246 10.52 -15.23 -5.84
N ASP A 247 10.63 -16.50 -6.17
CA ASP A 247 11.89 -17.23 -6.32
C ASP A 247 12.57 -16.89 -7.64
N THR A 248 11.80 -16.88 -8.73
CA THR A 248 12.30 -16.64 -10.08
C THR A 248 11.52 -15.51 -10.74
N TRP A 249 12.25 -14.63 -11.43
CA TRP A 249 11.70 -13.55 -12.23
C TRP A 249 12.50 -13.43 -13.51
N GLU A 250 11.98 -13.97 -14.60
CA GLU A 250 12.62 -13.94 -15.92
C GLU A 250 11.74 -13.16 -16.89
N GLU A 251 12.31 -12.12 -17.49
CA GLU A 251 11.68 -11.36 -18.55
C GLU A 251 12.18 -11.85 -19.90
N THR A 252 11.25 -12.27 -20.75
CA THR A 252 11.53 -12.64 -22.14
C THR A 252 10.81 -11.69 -23.09
N LYS A 253 11.16 -11.72 -24.37
CA LYS A 253 10.49 -10.87 -25.37
C LYS A 253 8.98 -11.11 -25.47
N ARG A 254 8.50 -12.31 -25.13
CA ARG A 254 7.09 -12.73 -25.31
C ARG A 254 6.30 -12.77 -24.01
N LEU A 255 6.93 -13.10 -22.89
CA LEU A 255 6.25 -13.29 -21.60
C LEU A 255 7.19 -13.15 -20.42
N PHE A 256 6.62 -12.92 -19.24
CA PHE A 256 7.28 -13.10 -17.96
C PHE A 256 7.12 -14.53 -17.47
N LYS A 257 8.22 -15.12 -16.95
CA LYS A 257 8.18 -16.38 -16.19
C LYS A 257 8.42 -16.05 -14.73
N ILE A 258 7.43 -16.35 -13.90
CA ILE A 258 7.45 -16.05 -12.48
C ILE A 258 7.23 -17.37 -11.74
N ALA A 259 8.13 -17.70 -10.83
CA ALA A 259 7.93 -18.78 -9.86
C ALA A 259 7.84 -18.16 -8.46
N ALA A 260 6.89 -18.60 -7.66
CA ALA A 260 6.71 -18.12 -6.30
C ALA A 260 6.34 -19.27 -5.34
N THR A 261 6.92 -19.21 -4.14
CA THR A 261 6.63 -20.14 -3.06
C THR A 261 5.71 -19.48 -2.02
N ILE A 262 4.58 -20.15 -1.76
CA ILE A 262 3.64 -19.81 -0.70
C ILE A 262 4.05 -20.57 0.55
N HIS A 263 4.56 -19.85 1.55
CA HIS A 263 4.92 -20.43 2.84
C HIS A 263 3.73 -20.42 3.78
N VAL A 264 3.50 -21.53 4.47
CA VAL A 264 2.49 -21.71 5.52
C VAL A 264 3.12 -22.29 6.77
N GLU A 265 2.45 -22.19 7.94
CA GLU A 265 3.00 -22.69 9.20
C GLU A 265 2.75 -24.16 9.44
N ARG A 266 1.64 -24.72 8.90
CA ARG A 266 1.18 -26.08 9.23
C ARG A 266 0.82 -26.87 7.97
N GLN A 267 0.98 -28.19 8.07
CA GLN A 267 0.65 -29.11 6.96
C GLN A 267 -0.84 -29.03 6.56
N GLY A 268 -1.77 -28.85 7.52
CA GLY A 268 -3.19 -28.68 7.23
C GLY A 268 -3.46 -27.46 6.33
N GLN A 269 -2.78 -26.34 6.59
CA GLN A 269 -2.89 -25.12 5.75
C GLN A 269 -2.38 -25.36 4.32
N LYS A 270 -1.29 -26.13 4.17
CA LYS A 270 -0.78 -26.54 2.85
C LYS A 270 -1.83 -27.34 2.09
N ILE A 271 -2.49 -28.32 2.74
CA ILE A 271 -3.53 -29.14 2.13
C ILE A 271 -4.70 -28.27 1.65
N ILE A 272 -5.14 -27.30 2.48
CA ILE A 272 -6.22 -26.35 2.15
C ILE A 272 -5.86 -25.51 0.90
N LEU A 273 -4.63 -24.98 0.85
CA LEU A 273 -4.17 -24.17 -0.29
C LEU A 273 -4.00 -24.96 -1.58
N ILE A 274 -3.60 -26.22 -1.50
CA ILE A 274 -3.52 -27.08 -2.68
C ILE A 274 -4.93 -27.47 -3.13
N GLY A 275 -5.79 -27.84 -2.18
CA GLY A 275 -7.14 -28.31 -2.44
C GLY A 275 -7.18 -29.72 -3.04
N ASN A 276 -8.39 -30.19 -3.32
CA ASN A 276 -8.57 -31.50 -3.95
C ASN A 276 -7.90 -31.51 -5.32
N LYS A 277 -6.97 -32.46 -5.55
CA LYS A 277 -6.21 -32.62 -6.81
C LYS A 277 -5.58 -31.32 -7.34
N GLY A 278 -5.27 -30.34 -6.46
CA GLY A 278 -4.67 -29.07 -6.84
C GLY A 278 -5.63 -27.99 -7.33
N GLU A 279 -6.94 -28.19 -7.23
CA GLU A 279 -7.95 -27.26 -7.75
C GLU A 279 -7.87 -25.88 -7.12
N MET A 280 -7.64 -25.77 -5.80
CA MET A 280 -7.56 -24.47 -5.12
C MET A 280 -6.31 -23.71 -5.55
N LEU A 281 -5.16 -24.37 -5.60
CA LEU A 281 -3.91 -23.76 -6.05
C LEU A 281 -3.99 -23.30 -7.51
N LYS A 282 -4.63 -24.10 -8.37
CA LYS A 282 -4.92 -23.73 -9.77
C LYS A 282 -5.81 -22.49 -9.85
N LYS A 283 -6.86 -22.39 -9.02
CA LYS A 283 -7.76 -21.23 -8.95
C LYS A 283 -7.02 -19.96 -8.50
N ILE A 284 -6.20 -20.07 -7.45
CA ILE A 284 -5.35 -18.99 -6.96
C ILE A 284 -4.39 -18.54 -8.06
N GLY A 285 -3.67 -19.47 -8.68
CA GLY A 285 -2.73 -19.22 -9.75
C GLY A 285 -3.37 -18.54 -10.97
N THR A 286 -4.56 -18.98 -11.38
CA THR A 286 -5.29 -18.35 -12.48
C THR A 286 -5.68 -16.91 -12.15
N THR A 287 -6.24 -16.67 -10.95
CA THR A 287 -6.62 -15.33 -10.50
C THR A 287 -5.41 -14.39 -10.43
N ALA A 288 -4.31 -14.86 -9.84
CA ALA A 288 -3.08 -14.09 -9.73
C ALA A 288 -2.45 -13.80 -11.11
N ARG A 289 -2.39 -14.82 -12.00
CA ARG A 289 -1.81 -14.68 -13.34
C ARG A 289 -2.53 -13.61 -14.17
N LEU A 290 -3.85 -13.64 -14.22
CA LEU A 290 -4.63 -12.65 -14.95
C LEU A 290 -4.34 -11.22 -14.46
N ARG A 291 -4.21 -11.06 -13.15
CA ARG A 291 -3.91 -9.76 -12.56
C ARG A 291 -2.47 -9.31 -12.81
N LEU A 292 -1.52 -10.26 -12.84
CA LEU A 292 -0.14 -9.99 -13.22
C LEU A 292 -0.03 -9.59 -14.70
N GLU A 293 -0.80 -10.21 -15.59
CA GLU A 293 -0.86 -9.83 -17.01
C GLU A 293 -1.39 -8.40 -17.19
N GLU A 294 -2.38 -7.98 -16.38
CA GLU A 294 -2.85 -6.58 -16.36
C GLU A 294 -1.76 -5.61 -15.88
N LEU A 295 -1.07 -5.94 -14.78
CA LEU A 295 0.00 -5.09 -14.24
C LEU A 295 1.17 -4.96 -15.20
N LEU A 296 1.62 -6.07 -15.77
CA LEU A 296 2.84 -6.14 -16.58
C LEU A 296 2.57 -5.85 -18.07
N GLN A 297 1.31 -5.70 -18.48
CA GLN A 297 0.88 -5.51 -19.88
C GLN A 297 1.48 -6.55 -20.85
N ARG A 298 1.74 -7.77 -20.34
CA ARG A 298 2.33 -8.90 -21.06
C ARG A 298 1.82 -10.23 -20.54
N LYS A 299 1.96 -11.27 -21.33
CA LYS A 299 1.65 -12.64 -20.90
C LYS A 299 2.55 -13.09 -19.75
N VAL A 300 1.98 -13.86 -18.82
CA VAL A 300 2.67 -14.36 -17.63
C VAL A 300 2.52 -15.88 -17.55
N PHE A 301 3.66 -16.56 -17.44
CA PHE A 301 3.71 -17.95 -16.97
C PHE A 301 4.00 -17.94 -15.47
N LEU A 302 2.99 -18.32 -14.67
CA LEU A 302 3.08 -18.31 -13.21
C LEU A 302 3.13 -19.75 -12.67
N SER A 303 4.20 -20.08 -11.96
CA SER A 303 4.34 -21.32 -11.21
C SER A 303 4.22 -21.04 -9.71
N LEU A 304 3.34 -21.78 -9.01
CA LEU A 304 3.15 -21.66 -7.57
C LEU A 304 3.49 -22.94 -6.86
N PHE A 305 4.27 -22.84 -5.80
CA PHE A 305 4.62 -23.92 -4.88
C PHE A 305 4.10 -23.62 -3.48
N VAL A 306 3.81 -24.65 -2.69
CA VAL A 306 3.40 -24.49 -1.29
C VAL A 306 4.39 -25.23 -0.40
N ALA A 307 5.06 -24.50 0.49
CA ALA A 307 6.01 -25.01 1.46
C ALA A 307 5.52 -24.79 2.90
N VAL A 308 5.83 -25.73 3.79
CA VAL A 308 5.59 -25.56 5.22
C VAL A 308 6.86 -25.02 5.86
N LYS A 309 6.74 -23.86 6.52
CA LYS A 309 7.78 -23.25 7.35
C LYS A 309 7.18 -22.96 8.73
N PRO A 310 7.35 -23.84 9.71
CA PRO A 310 6.78 -23.67 11.03
C PRO A 310 7.22 -22.35 11.68
N ASN A 311 6.29 -21.70 12.35
CA ASN A 311 6.52 -20.48 13.13
C ASN A 311 7.21 -19.34 12.35
N TRP A 312 7.03 -19.26 11.03
CA TRP A 312 7.70 -18.24 10.22
C TRP A 312 7.38 -16.79 10.67
N ARG A 313 6.23 -16.56 11.32
CA ARG A 313 5.85 -15.25 11.86
C ARG A 313 6.69 -14.81 13.06
N GLU A 314 7.43 -15.74 13.67
CA GLU A 314 8.35 -15.50 14.78
C GLU A 314 9.84 -15.62 14.35
N ASP A 315 10.12 -15.91 13.08
CA ASP A 315 11.48 -16.03 12.54
C ASP A 315 11.97 -14.68 11.98
N PRO A 316 12.89 -13.96 12.68
CA PRO A 316 13.36 -12.66 12.25
C PRO A 316 14.05 -12.68 10.88
N SER A 317 14.80 -13.76 10.57
CA SER A 317 15.52 -13.91 9.31
C SER A 317 14.55 -14.05 8.14
N PHE A 318 13.52 -14.86 8.31
CA PHE A 318 12.50 -15.04 7.30
C PHE A 318 11.66 -13.78 7.10
N LEU A 319 11.30 -13.08 8.18
CA LEU A 319 10.59 -11.82 8.10
C LEU A 319 11.39 -10.75 7.33
N ASN A 320 12.70 -10.74 7.47
CA ASN A 320 13.56 -9.86 6.67
C ASN A 320 13.53 -10.24 5.19
N THR A 321 13.47 -11.53 4.86
CA THR A 321 13.37 -11.99 3.45
C THR A 321 12.03 -11.62 2.82
N VAL A 322 10.96 -11.55 3.58
CA VAL A 322 9.61 -11.16 3.10
C VAL A 322 9.46 -9.64 2.99
N ASP A 323 10.26 -8.87 3.75
CA ASP A 323 10.23 -7.41 3.72
C ASP A 323 11.10 -6.88 2.57
N TRP A 324 10.47 -6.39 1.51
CA TRP A 324 11.14 -5.88 0.31
C TRP A 324 12.12 -4.72 0.58
N ARG A 325 11.94 -3.97 1.66
CA ARG A 325 12.85 -2.87 2.02
C ARG A 325 14.23 -3.37 2.46
N THR A 326 14.27 -4.50 3.13
CA THR A 326 15.53 -5.13 3.52
C THR A 326 16.24 -5.72 2.32
N MET A 327 15.51 -6.16 1.27
CA MET A 327 16.09 -6.65 0.03
C MET A 327 16.81 -5.53 -0.75
N LEU A 328 16.22 -4.34 -0.86
CA LEU A 328 16.85 -3.20 -1.54
C LEU A 328 18.17 -2.76 -0.87
N GLY A 329 18.23 -2.84 0.47
CA GLY A 329 19.47 -2.53 1.22
C GLY A 329 20.57 -3.58 1.07
N SER A 330 20.26 -4.81 0.66
CA SER A 330 21.25 -5.87 0.41
C SER A 330 21.78 -5.85 -1.03
N GLU A 331 20.97 -5.45 -2.00
CA GLU A 331 21.39 -5.31 -3.41
C GLU A 331 22.37 -4.14 -3.59
N SER A 332 22.15 -3.01 -2.90
CA SER A 332 23.09 -1.88 -2.96
C SER A 332 24.47 -2.18 -2.35
N LYS A 333 24.56 -3.09 -1.38
CA LYS A 333 25.84 -3.53 -0.77
C LYS A 333 26.56 -4.61 -1.59
N ALA A 334 25.87 -5.31 -2.47
CA ALA A 334 26.47 -6.31 -3.36
C ALA A 334 27.14 -5.68 -4.59
N GLU A 335 26.66 -4.50 -5.02
CA GLU A 335 27.24 -3.75 -6.15
C GLU A 335 28.46 -2.88 -5.77
N GLU A 336 28.73 -2.68 -4.46
CA GLU A 336 29.89 -1.93 -3.98
C GLU A 336 31.13 -2.78 -3.67
N LYS A 337 31.14 -4.08 -3.97
CA LYS A 337 32.37 -4.88 -3.89
C LYS A 337 33.11 -4.87 -5.23
N PRO A 338 34.38 -4.40 -5.22
CA PRO A 338 35.22 -4.27 -6.40
C PRO A 338 35.54 -5.60 -7.07
#